data_cc069d957b7cbd43be5001db0dc87e37
#
_entry.id   cc069d957b7cbd43be5001db0dc87e37
#
_cell.length_a   1.000
_cell.length_b   1.000
_cell.length_c   1.000
_cell.angle_alpha   90.00
_cell.angle_beta   90.00
_cell.angle_gamma   90.00
#
_symmetry.space_group_name_H-M   'P 1'
#
loop_
_entity.id
_entity.type
_entity.pdbx_description
1 polymer ?
#
loop_
_entity_poly.entity_id
_entity_poly.type
_entity_poly.pdbx_seq_one_letter_code
_entity_poly.pdbx_strand_id
1 'polypeptide(L)'
;VTGGVQGLGGTTVFVNGALGGQVGPNGGVHPRNDDGTTLSEASIPRAQLLGRNVARLALQALAANGTDIEGTTPLSYRTAPLSARVENTGYALYFNSGVFDRELFGHDTSRPLGRTNFAWVRSRVTYLQVGPVATVTAPGELHPELWVGTRDMRWSWGRPVLTETEN
;
A
#
# COMPACT_ATOMS: atom_id res chain seq x y z
N VAL A 1 14.15 5.45 -20.99
CA VAL A 1 14.76 5.86 -19.70
C VAL A 1 16.16 5.30 -19.68
N THR A 2 17.17 6.13 -19.75
CA THR A 2 18.58 5.73 -19.63
C THR A 2 18.84 5.22 -18.22
N GLY A 3 19.34 4.00 -18.08
CA GLY A 3 19.70 3.40 -16.80
C GLY A 3 18.66 2.47 -16.18
N GLY A 4 17.61 2.11 -16.88
CA GLY A 4 16.68 1.06 -16.45
C GLY A 4 17.28 -0.34 -16.53
N VAL A 5 16.64 -1.31 -15.88
CA VAL A 5 16.94 -2.73 -16.04
C VAL A 5 16.19 -3.23 -17.28
N GLN A 6 16.87 -4.04 -18.11
CA GLN A 6 16.21 -4.65 -19.26
C GLN A 6 15.11 -5.60 -18.77
N GLY A 7 13.90 -5.40 -19.26
CA GLY A 7 12.76 -6.26 -18.95
C GLY A 7 12.72 -7.50 -19.84
N LEU A 8 11.85 -8.43 -19.46
CA LEU A 8 11.62 -9.68 -20.21
C LEU A 8 10.60 -9.53 -21.36
N GLY A 9 10.07 -8.34 -21.56
CA GLY A 9 8.92 -8.07 -22.42
C GLY A 9 7.60 -8.25 -21.67
N GLY A 10 6.48 -7.97 -22.34
CA GLY A 10 5.16 -8.08 -21.75
C GLY A 10 4.77 -6.89 -20.86
N THR A 11 3.70 -7.05 -20.09
CA THR A 11 3.14 -6.02 -19.22
C THR A 11 3.42 -6.36 -17.76
N THR A 12 4.01 -5.42 -17.02
CA THR A 12 4.23 -5.56 -15.58
C THR A 12 3.14 -4.79 -14.83
N VAL A 13 2.49 -5.45 -13.89
CA VAL A 13 1.56 -4.82 -12.95
C VAL A 13 2.24 -4.69 -11.60
N PHE A 14 2.36 -3.46 -11.12
CA PHE A 14 2.90 -3.16 -9.80
C PHE A 14 1.77 -2.74 -8.87
N VAL A 15 1.71 -3.34 -7.69
CA VAL A 15 0.78 -2.97 -6.63
C VAL A 15 1.56 -2.77 -5.34
N ASN A 16 1.20 -1.74 -4.59
CA ASN A 16 1.75 -1.53 -3.25
C ASN A 16 1.14 -2.55 -2.27
N GLY A 17 1.97 -3.07 -1.38
CA GLY A 17 1.51 -3.81 -0.20
C GLY A 17 0.97 -2.88 0.89
N ALA A 18 0.97 -3.36 2.13
CA ALA A 18 0.65 -2.55 3.31
C ALA A 18 1.77 -1.52 3.55
N LEU A 19 1.54 -0.27 3.13
CA LEU A 19 2.57 0.78 3.08
C LEU A 19 2.38 1.90 4.13
N GLY A 20 1.42 1.76 5.03
CA GLY A 20 1.16 2.76 6.07
C GLY A 20 2.42 3.05 6.90
N GLY A 21 2.80 4.32 6.99
CA GLY A 21 4.04 4.75 7.62
C GLY A 21 5.32 4.49 6.80
N GLN A 22 5.22 3.89 5.62
CA GLN A 22 6.35 3.50 4.75
C GLN A 22 6.54 4.50 3.61
N VAL A 23 6.65 5.78 3.92
CA VAL A 23 6.71 6.87 2.92
C VAL A 23 8.01 6.89 2.11
N GLY A 24 9.02 6.18 2.57
CA GLY A 24 10.32 6.09 1.90
C GLY A 24 11.26 5.17 2.65
N PRO A 25 12.44 4.90 2.10
CA PRO A 25 13.42 4.12 2.81
C PRO A 25 13.84 4.83 4.09
N ASN A 26 13.83 4.11 5.22
CA ASN A 26 14.32 4.60 6.50
C ASN A 26 15.72 5.21 6.35
N GLY A 27 16.05 6.20 7.20
CA GLY A 27 17.31 6.92 7.17
C GLY A 27 18.57 6.05 7.19
N GLY A 28 18.48 4.80 7.67
CA GLY A 28 19.56 3.82 7.65
C GLY A 28 19.67 2.99 6.35
N VAL A 29 18.72 3.12 5.42
CA VAL A 29 18.73 2.36 4.17
C VAL A 29 19.44 3.18 3.08
N HIS A 30 20.67 2.81 2.78
CA HIS A 30 21.49 3.45 1.76
C HIS A 30 21.67 2.49 0.59
N PRO A 31 20.99 2.73 -0.55
CA PRO A 31 21.16 1.89 -1.72
C PRO A 31 22.59 1.98 -2.24
N ARG A 32 23.12 0.83 -2.65
CA ARG A 32 24.50 0.70 -3.15
C ARG A 32 24.48 0.53 -4.65
N ASN A 33 25.36 1.26 -5.34
CA ASN A 33 25.69 1.09 -6.74
C ASN A 33 26.51 -0.18 -6.99
N ASP A 34 26.65 -0.55 -8.25
CA ASP A 34 27.46 -1.69 -8.67
C ASP A 34 28.97 -1.50 -8.39
N ASP A 35 29.44 -0.24 -8.35
CA ASP A 35 30.80 0.14 -7.98
C ASP A 35 31.06 0.15 -6.45
N GLY A 36 30.04 -0.17 -5.66
CA GLY A 36 30.11 -0.21 -4.21
C GLY A 36 29.82 1.11 -3.50
N THR A 37 29.66 2.21 -4.24
CA THR A 37 29.28 3.52 -3.65
C THR A 37 27.85 3.50 -3.14
N THR A 38 27.58 4.23 -2.06
CA THR A 38 26.25 4.35 -1.45
C THR A 38 25.70 5.75 -1.63
N LEU A 39 24.38 5.84 -1.82
CA LEU A 39 23.65 7.11 -1.89
C LEU A 39 22.84 7.29 -0.61
N SER A 40 23.29 8.16 0.28
CA SER A 40 22.63 8.48 1.55
C SER A 40 21.64 9.63 1.44
N GLU A 41 21.96 10.62 0.62
CA GLU A 41 21.17 11.84 0.49
C GLU A 41 19.90 11.62 -0.32
N ALA A 42 18.80 12.27 0.10
CA ALA A 42 17.54 12.26 -0.65
C ALA A 42 17.75 12.94 -2.01
N SER A 43 17.66 12.18 -3.09
CA SER A 43 17.96 12.64 -4.44
C SER A 43 17.28 11.77 -5.50
N ILE A 44 17.14 12.31 -6.70
CA ILE A 44 16.65 11.57 -7.86
C ILE A 44 17.54 10.36 -8.17
N PRO A 45 18.89 10.48 -8.19
CA PRO A 45 19.77 9.32 -8.37
C PRO A 45 19.55 8.21 -7.34
N ARG A 46 19.30 8.54 -6.06
CA ARG A 46 18.97 7.56 -5.03
C ARG A 46 17.65 6.84 -5.34
N ALA A 47 16.61 7.58 -5.73
CA ALA A 47 15.32 6.98 -6.09
C ALA A 47 15.45 6.06 -7.32
N GLN A 48 16.19 6.46 -8.33
CA GLN A 48 16.48 5.65 -9.52
C GLN A 48 17.25 4.38 -9.17
N LEU A 49 18.23 4.48 -8.27
CA LEU A 49 19.01 3.34 -7.83
C LEU A 49 18.16 2.35 -7.02
N LEU A 50 17.30 2.84 -6.14
CA LEU A 50 16.33 2.01 -5.42
C LEU A 50 15.41 1.25 -6.38
N GLY A 51 14.81 1.94 -7.34
CA GLY A 51 13.95 1.33 -8.35
C GLY A 51 14.68 0.27 -9.18
N ARG A 52 15.93 0.53 -9.57
CA ARG A 52 16.79 -0.43 -10.28
C ARG A 52 17.07 -1.68 -9.44
N ASN A 53 17.42 -1.50 -8.17
CA ASN A 53 17.70 -2.60 -7.26
C ASN A 53 16.45 -3.47 -7.03
N VAL A 54 15.28 -2.85 -6.82
CA VAL A 54 14.02 -3.58 -6.71
C VAL A 54 13.70 -4.36 -7.99
N ALA A 55 13.86 -3.75 -9.16
CA ALA A 55 13.63 -4.42 -10.43
C ALA A 55 14.57 -5.63 -10.64
N ARG A 56 15.86 -5.49 -10.26
CA ARG A 56 16.84 -6.60 -10.33
C ARG A 56 16.43 -7.74 -9.39
N LEU A 57 16.06 -7.43 -8.16
CA LEU A 57 15.59 -8.44 -7.21
C LEU A 57 14.34 -9.17 -7.71
N ALA A 58 13.39 -8.45 -8.29
CA ALA A 58 12.19 -9.04 -8.88
C ALA A 58 12.53 -10.00 -10.04
N LEU A 59 13.44 -9.59 -10.94
CA LEU A 59 13.88 -10.44 -12.03
C LEU A 59 14.66 -11.68 -11.54
N GLN A 60 15.49 -11.52 -10.52
CA GLN A 60 16.20 -12.65 -9.89
C GLN A 60 15.24 -13.63 -9.24
N ALA A 61 14.24 -13.12 -8.50
CA ALA A 61 13.22 -13.96 -7.89
C ALA A 61 12.40 -14.71 -8.93
N LEU A 62 12.03 -14.05 -10.02
CA LEU A 62 11.31 -14.66 -11.13
C LEU A 62 12.15 -15.76 -11.81
N ALA A 63 13.42 -15.50 -12.06
CA ALA A 63 14.32 -16.48 -12.66
C ALA A 63 14.57 -17.71 -11.77
N ALA A 64 14.59 -17.51 -10.44
CA ALA A 64 14.83 -18.59 -9.48
C ALA A 64 13.58 -19.43 -9.18
N ASN A 65 12.41 -18.79 -9.07
CA ASN A 65 11.19 -19.41 -8.54
C ASN A 65 9.94 -19.07 -9.38
N GLY A 66 10.10 -18.39 -10.51
CA GLY A 66 8.98 -18.07 -11.39
C GLY A 66 8.35 -19.34 -11.95
N THR A 67 7.03 -19.34 -12.01
CA THR A 67 6.25 -20.42 -12.63
C THR A 67 5.28 -19.79 -13.60
N ASP A 68 5.29 -20.29 -14.84
CA ASP A 68 4.30 -19.90 -15.82
C ASP A 68 2.94 -20.50 -15.44
N ILE A 69 1.89 -19.69 -15.54
CA ILE A 69 0.52 -20.15 -15.38
C ILE A 69 0.01 -20.51 -16.76
N GLU A 70 0.01 -21.78 -17.07
CA GLU A 70 -0.45 -22.29 -18.37
C GLU A 70 -1.97 -22.54 -18.38
N GLY A 71 -2.56 -22.43 -19.58
CA GLY A 71 -3.96 -22.73 -19.82
C GLY A 71 -4.94 -21.64 -19.33
N THR A 72 -6.15 -22.05 -18.97
CA THR A 72 -7.18 -21.13 -18.49
C THR A 72 -6.93 -20.79 -17.02
N THR A 73 -6.56 -19.52 -16.78
CA THR A 73 -6.33 -19.04 -15.42
C THR A 73 -7.67 -18.67 -14.75
N PRO A 74 -8.02 -19.28 -13.63
CA PRO A 74 -9.21 -18.90 -12.88
C PRO A 74 -9.13 -17.45 -12.41
N LEU A 75 -10.17 -16.68 -12.65
CA LEU A 75 -10.32 -15.31 -12.20
C LEU A 75 -11.51 -15.21 -11.25
N SER A 76 -11.28 -14.71 -10.04
CA SER A 76 -12.33 -14.43 -9.06
C SER A 76 -12.24 -12.98 -8.61
N TYR A 77 -13.38 -12.31 -8.61
CA TYR A 77 -13.50 -10.92 -8.18
C TYR A 77 -14.69 -10.77 -7.25
N ARG A 78 -14.46 -10.19 -6.08
CA ARG A 78 -15.51 -9.88 -5.10
C ARG A 78 -15.24 -8.54 -4.48
N THR A 79 -16.29 -7.80 -4.15
CA THR A 79 -16.17 -6.52 -3.47
C THR A 79 -17.21 -6.42 -2.35
N ALA A 80 -16.82 -5.80 -1.25
CA ALA A 80 -17.68 -5.48 -0.13
C ALA A 80 -17.64 -3.98 0.16
N PRO A 81 -18.78 -3.33 0.39
CA PRO A 81 -18.81 -1.93 0.79
C PRO A 81 -18.22 -1.76 2.18
N LEU A 82 -17.52 -0.64 2.37
CA LEU A 82 -16.99 -0.20 3.66
C LEU A 82 -17.42 1.24 3.88
N SER A 83 -17.84 1.56 5.10
CA SER A 83 -18.09 2.94 5.52
C SER A 83 -17.25 3.25 6.74
N ALA A 84 -16.55 4.38 6.71
CA ALA A 84 -15.74 4.86 7.81
C ALA A 84 -16.21 6.25 8.25
N ARG A 85 -16.33 6.44 9.56
CA ARG A 85 -16.70 7.73 10.12
C ARG A 85 -15.50 8.67 10.17
N VAL A 86 -15.69 9.90 9.78
CA VAL A 86 -14.66 10.94 9.83
C VAL A 86 -14.62 11.51 11.25
N GLU A 87 -13.82 10.91 12.12
CA GLU A 87 -13.68 11.30 13.53
C GLU A 87 -12.52 12.27 13.78
N ASN A 88 -11.53 12.28 12.89
CA ASN A 88 -10.39 13.15 13.01
C ASN A 88 -10.80 14.61 12.72
N THR A 89 -10.61 15.48 13.71
CA THR A 89 -10.99 16.90 13.60
C THR A 89 -10.19 17.66 12.54
N GLY A 90 -8.95 17.24 12.26
CA GLY A 90 -8.14 17.78 11.17
C GLY A 90 -8.75 17.45 9.80
N TYR A 91 -9.22 16.23 9.60
CA TYR A 91 -9.92 15.86 8.38
C TYR A 91 -11.26 16.59 8.24
N ALA A 92 -12.00 16.74 9.34
CA ALA A 92 -13.22 17.56 9.32
C ALA A 92 -12.94 19.00 8.86
N LEU A 93 -11.83 19.60 9.33
CA LEU A 93 -11.42 20.92 8.89
C LEU A 93 -11.10 20.97 7.39
N TYR A 94 -10.38 19.97 6.87
CA TYR A 94 -10.04 19.90 5.43
C TYR A 94 -11.28 19.72 4.55
N PHE A 95 -12.27 18.96 4.99
CA PHE A 95 -13.57 18.89 4.31
C PHE A 95 -14.33 20.22 4.37
N ASN A 96 -14.41 20.85 5.53
CA ASN A 96 -15.08 22.13 5.70
C ASN A 96 -14.44 23.26 4.87
N SER A 97 -13.13 23.22 4.66
CA SER A 97 -12.39 24.19 3.86
C SER A 97 -12.36 23.87 2.36
N GLY A 98 -12.93 22.75 1.94
CA GLY A 98 -12.92 22.31 0.55
C GLY A 98 -11.57 21.81 0.04
N VAL A 99 -10.60 21.56 0.92
CA VAL A 99 -9.32 20.93 0.55
C VAL A 99 -9.53 19.48 0.14
N PHE A 100 -10.43 18.78 0.82
CA PHE A 100 -10.86 17.45 0.42
C PHE A 100 -12.17 17.55 -0.36
N ASP A 101 -12.13 17.18 -1.62
CA ASP A 101 -13.30 17.07 -2.50
C ASP A 101 -13.71 15.59 -2.64
N ARG A 102 -14.43 15.12 -1.64
CA ARG A 102 -14.98 13.77 -1.63
C ARG A 102 -16.40 13.80 -1.09
N GLU A 103 -17.29 13.03 -1.70
CA GLU A 103 -18.66 12.89 -1.24
C GLU A 103 -18.73 12.34 0.19
N LEU A 104 -19.52 13.00 1.02
CA LEU A 104 -19.74 12.69 2.41
C LEU A 104 -21.20 12.31 2.65
N PHE A 105 -21.45 11.43 3.61
CA PHE A 105 -22.76 10.87 3.91
C PHE A 105 -23.11 11.01 5.38
N GLY A 106 -24.41 11.05 5.67
CA GLY A 106 -24.93 10.90 7.02
C GLY A 106 -24.64 12.07 7.97
N HIS A 107 -24.37 13.26 7.45
CA HIS A 107 -24.16 14.47 8.24
C HIS A 107 -25.19 15.54 7.89
N ASP A 108 -25.36 16.52 8.77
CA ASP A 108 -26.15 17.70 8.53
C ASP A 108 -25.36 18.71 7.70
N THR A 109 -25.78 18.92 6.44
CA THR A 109 -25.08 19.79 5.49
C THR A 109 -25.22 21.28 5.79
N SER A 110 -26.15 21.64 6.68
CA SER A 110 -26.34 23.04 7.11
C SER A 110 -25.35 23.50 8.18
N ARG A 111 -24.54 22.56 8.71
CA ARG A 111 -23.55 22.80 9.77
C ARG A 111 -22.18 22.27 9.39
N PRO A 112 -21.10 22.91 9.86
CA PRO A 112 -19.76 22.38 9.66
C PRO A 112 -19.61 20.98 10.30
N LEU A 113 -18.73 20.16 9.71
CA LEU A 113 -18.30 18.90 10.32
C LEU A 113 -17.55 19.17 11.62
N GLY A 114 -17.72 18.29 12.58
CA GLY A 114 -17.07 18.38 13.88
C GLY A 114 -17.56 17.31 14.84
N ARG A 115 -17.25 17.48 16.12
CA ARG A 115 -17.54 16.48 17.16
C ARG A 115 -19.02 16.14 17.34
N THR A 116 -19.95 16.98 16.91
CA THR A 116 -21.40 16.78 17.00
C THR A 116 -22.08 16.63 15.64
N ASN A 117 -21.29 16.67 14.55
CA ASN A 117 -21.78 16.52 13.18
C ASN A 117 -20.73 15.72 12.37
N PHE A 118 -20.75 14.40 12.55
CA PHE A 118 -19.83 13.50 11.85
C PHE A 118 -20.38 13.13 10.48
N ALA A 119 -19.47 13.04 9.53
CA ALA A 119 -19.75 12.46 8.22
C ALA A 119 -19.17 11.05 8.10
N TRP A 120 -19.65 10.33 7.11
CA TRP A 120 -19.13 9.03 6.70
C TRP A 120 -18.55 9.14 5.29
N VAL A 121 -17.41 8.52 5.08
CA VAL A 121 -16.90 8.24 3.75
C VAL A 121 -17.23 6.79 3.38
N ARG A 122 -17.60 6.58 2.12
CA ARG A 122 -17.86 5.25 1.58
C ARG A 122 -16.69 4.81 0.71
N SER A 123 -16.33 3.56 0.82
CA SER A 123 -15.31 2.90 0.04
C SER A 123 -15.67 1.44 -0.13
N ARG A 124 -14.74 0.63 -0.59
CA ARG A 124 -14.92 -0.81 -0.74
C ARG A 124 -13.61 -1.54 -0.54
N VAL A 125 -13.71 -2.76 -0.06
CA VAL A 125 -12.64 -3.74 -0.05
C VAL A 125 -12.86 -4.66 -1.23
N THR A 126 -11.83 -4.96 -1.98
CA THR A 126 -11.91 -5.83 -3.15
C THR A 126 -10.99 -7.02 -2.97
N TYR A 127 -11.53 -8.21 -3.18
CA TYR A 127 -10.77 -9.44 -3.35
C TYR A 127 -10.63 -9.70 -4.86
N LEU A 128 -9.41 -9.92 -5.30
CA LEU A 128 -9.06 -10.32 -6.66
C LEU A 128 -8.16 -11.54 -6.58
N GLN A 129 -8.54 -12.60 -7.27
CA GLN A 129 -7.70 -13.79 -7.42
C GLN A 129 -7.42 -14.04 -8.90
N VAL A 130 -6.17 -14.23 -9.24
CA VAL A 130 -5.70 -14.62 -10.56
C VAL A 130 -4.86 -15.88 -10.42
N GLY A 131 -5.42 -17.00 -10.78
CA GLY A 131 -4.80 -18.30 -10.54
C GLY A 131 -4.52 -18.53 -9.04
N PRO A 132 -3.27 -18.84 -8.67
CA PRO A 132 -2.89 -19.06 -7.28
C PRO A 132 -2.69 -17.75 -6.48
N VAL A 133 -2.68 -16.59 -7.14
CA VAL A 133 -2.41 -15.30 -6.48
C VAL A 133 -3.70 -14.64 -6.06
N ALA A 134 -3.86 -14.43 -4.76
CA ALA A 134 -4.98 -13.69 -4.18
C ALA A 134 -4.52 -12.35 -3.62
N THR A 135 -5.26 -11.30 -3.92
CA THR A 135 -4.98 -9.93 -3.48
C THR A 135 -6.23 -9.34 -2.83
N VAL A 136 -6.06 -8.66 -1.70
CA VAL A 136 -7.13 -7.90 -1.04
C VAL A 136 -6.70 -6.44 -0.99
N THR A 137 -7.56 -5.55 -1.48
CA THR A 137 -7.30 -4.11 -1.41
C THR A 137 -7.86 -3.54 -0.10
N ALA A 138 -7.09 -2.69 0.56
CA ALA A 138 -7.55 -1.88 1.68
C ALA A 138 -7.70 -0.40 1.24
N PRO A 139 -8.82 0.27 1.56
CA PRO A 139 -9.02 1.67 1.19
C PRO A 139 -8.30 2.59 2.17
N GLY A 140 -7.03 2.79 1.98
CA GLY A 140 -6.16 3.63 2.80
C GLY A 140 -4.76 3.06 2.95
N GLU A 141 -3.92 3.78 3.68
CA GLU A 141 -2.58 3.34 4.00
C GLU A 141 -2.62 2.40 5.21
N LEU A 142 -2.67 1.09 4.93
CA LEU A 142 -2.65 0.08 5.97
C LEU A 142 -1.22 -0.08 6.50
N HIS A 143 -1.03 0.11 7.80
CA HIS A 143 0.24 -0.20 8.45
C HIS A 143 0.47 -1.71 8.46
N PRO A 144 1.65 -2.19 8.03
CA PRO A 144 1.95 -3.63 8.01
C PRO A 144 1.71 -4.31 9.35
N GLU A 145 2.05 -3.62 10.42
CA GLU A 145 1.91 -4.13 11.78
C GLU A 145 0.44 -4.42 12.17
N LEU A 146 -0.51 -3.69 11.62
CA LEU A 146 -1.94 -3.96 11.85
C LEU A 146 -2.37 -5.28 11.24
N TRP A 147 -1.63 -5.74 10.23
CA TRP A 147 -1.92 -6.95 9.51
C TRP A 147 -1.17 -8.16 10.08
N VAL A 148 0.15 -8.05 10.18
CA VAL A 148 1.02 -9.18 10.57
C VAL A 148 1.48 -9.14 12.04
N GLY A 149 1.20 -8.06 12.76
CA GLY A 149 1.66 -7.89 14.13
C GLY A 149 3.07 -7.33 14.23
N THR A 150 3.51 -7.09 15.46
CA THR A 150 4.90 -6.79 15.80
C THR A 150 5.50 -7.91 16.62
N ARG A 151 6.81 -8.11 16.48
CA ARG A 151 7.55 -9.17 17.16
C ARG A 151 7.44 -9.13 18.69
N ASP A 152 7.29 -7.94 19.25
CA ASP A 152 7.19 -7.71 20.69
C ASP A 152 5.74 -7.58 21.20
N MET A 153 4.76 -7.72 20.32
CA MET A 153 3.32 -7.63 20.63
C MET A 153 2.90 -6.36 21.37
N ARG A 154 3.67 -5.28 21.27
CA ARG A 154 3.42 -4.00 21.96
C ARG A 154 2.45 -3.10 21.18
N TRP A 155 1.25 -3.59 20.96
CA TRP A 155 0.21 -2.81 20.32
C TRP A 155 -0.62 -2.01 21.32
N SER A 156 -0.75 -0.74 21.06
CA SER A 156 -1.75 0.08 21.74
C SER A 156 -3.14 -0.04 21.11
N TRP A 157 -3.30 -0.73 19.97
CA TRP A 157 -4.46 -0.68 19.10
C TRP A 157 -5.24 -2.01 18.99
N GLY A 158 -4.81 -3.04 19.67
CA GLY A 158 -5.47 -4.33 19.64
C GLY A 158 -4.61 -5.48 19.08
N ARG A 159 -5.24 -6.59 18.78
CA ARG A 159 -4.55 -7.76 18.24
C ARG A 159 -4.34 -7.61 16.73
N PRO A 160 -3.24 -8.16 16.18
CA PRO A 160 -3.04 -8.22 14.74
C PRO A 160 -4.17 -9.02 14.07
N VAL A 161 -4.43 -8.71 12.81
CA VAL A 161 -5.44 -9.44 12.02
C VAL A 161 -4.98 -10.86 11.72
N LEU A 162 -3.68 -11.04 11.48
CA LEU A 162 -3.05 -12.34 11.27
C LEU A 162 -2.16 -12.70 12.46
N THR A 163 -2.17 -13.96 12.84
CA THR A 163 -1.26 -14.53 13.84
C THR A 163 0.04 -15.01 13.19
N GLU A 164 1.10 -15.22 13.98
CA GLU A 164 2.38 -15.74 13.46
C GLU A 164 2.25 -17.12 12.80
N THR A 165 1.21 -17.87 13.16
CA THR A 165 0.93 -19.21 12.59
C THR A 165 0.21 -19.14 11.23
N GLU A 166 -0.27 -17.96 10.83
CA GLU A 166 -1.01 -17.73 9.59
C GLU A 166 -0.17 -17.01 8.53
N ASN A 167 1.08 -16.68 8.83
CA ASN A 167 2.04 -16.02 7.94
C ASN A 167 2.89 -17.03 7.16
#